data_c7e5fa55c654e941c4ab3f73af9f9764
#
_entry.id   c7e5fa55c654e941c4ab3f73af9f9764
#
_cell.length_a   1.000
_cell.length_b   1.000
_cell.length_c   1.000
_cell.angle_alpha   90.00
_cell.angle_beta   90.00
_cell.angle_gamma   90.00
#
_symmetry.space_group_name_H-M   'P 1'
#
loop_
_entity.id
_entity.type
_entity.pdbx_description
1 polymer ?
#
loop_
_entity_poly.entity_id
_entity_poly.type
_entity_poly.pdbx_seq_one_letter_code
_entity_poly.pdbx_strand_id
1 'polypeptide(L)'
;VRRGAATETPPWDDLPVIIRQHLTAVVQKHGPASVAVQLSPEMACEEAWLLATFIRSIAPEASLALGDVQIVGQEEKFPFGATDGDVKFIIRPEKNPNRRGVEAVINGLGGNVISREDLAARAGKGEFKALWIAGGYPQPGWAGKPLIDAAGKVELLIVQDLFPGPLTEAARIVLPFCAWVEREGTFMNHAGKLQPFDRAIDPPEGAVRDGQYLYALAGHTGLYTGRRVREMMAKTMPEFGQLHVPPPVPEHQH
;
A
#
# COMPACT_ATOMS: atom_id res chain seq x y z
N VAL A 1 -14.68 9.20 -8.84
CA VAL A 1 -13.98 10.38 -9.42
C VAL A 1 -14.84 11.62 -9.22
N ARG A 2 -14.28 12.66 -8.60
CA ARG A 2 -15.00 13.94 -8.42
C ARG A 2 -14.70 14.88 -9.59
N ARG A 3 -15.78 15.50 -10.12
CA ARG A 3 -15.73 16.55 -11.12
C ARG A 3 -16.52 17.76 -10.62
N GLY A 4 -15.84 18.71 -9.99
CA GLY A 4 -16.50 19.82 -9.27
C GLY A 4 -17.32 19.29 -8.09
N ALA A 5 -18.61 19.61 -8.03
CA ALA A 5 -19.54 19.13 -7.00
C ALA A 5 -20.10 17.71 -7.28
N ALA A 6 -19.93 17.18 -8.52
CA ALA A 6 -20.44 15.88 -8.90
C ALA A 6 -19.44 14.75 -8.59
N THR A 7 -19.98 13.61 -8.16
CA THR A 7 -19.20 12.37 -8.00
C THR A 7 -19.69 11.36 -9.05
N GLU A 8 -18.75 10.83 -9.82
CA GLU A 8 -19.00 9.79 -10.83
C GLU A 8 -18.31 8.49 -10.42
N THR A 9 -18.97 7.38 -10.68
CA THR A 9 -18.39 6.04 -10.51
C THR A 9 -18.20 5.44 -11.91
N PRO A 10 -17.02 5.65 -12.55
CA PRO A 10 -16.75 5.07 -13.85
C PRO A 10 -16.62 3.55 -13.76
N PRO A 11 -16.83 2.81 -14.86
CA PRO A 11 -16.48 1.40 -14.93
C PRO A 11 -15.02 1.15 -14.54
N TRP A 12 -14.75 0.01 -13.91
CA TRP A 12 -13.39 -0.34 -13.51
C TRP A 12 -12.40 -0.40 -14.68
N ASP A 13 -12.85 -0.81 -15.85
CA ASP A 13 -12.01 -0.89 -17.07
C ASP A 13 -11.56 0.49 -17.58
N ASP A 14 -12.30 1.55 -17.28
CA ASP A 14 -11.95 2.93 -17.66
C ASP A 14 -10.95 3.56 -16.65
N LEU A 15 -10.91 3.05 -15.44
CA LEU A 15 -10.15 3.63 -14.34
C LEU A 15 -8.64 3.76 -14.64
N PRO A 16 -7.95 2.76 -15.23
CA PRO A 16 -6.53 2.89 -15.58
C PRO A 16 -6.25 4.06 -16.52
N VAL A 17 -7.12 4.31 -17.48
CA VAL A 17 -6.99 5.41 -18.43
C VAL A 17 -7.20 6.74 -17.74
N ILE A 18 -8.24 6.87 -16.91
CA ILE A 18 -8.58 8.08 -16.17
C ILE A 18 -7.44 8.47 -15.23
N ILE A 19 -6.94 7.54 -14.43
CA ILE A 19 -5.86 7.80 -13.47
C ILE A 19 -4.58 8.21 -14.20
N ARG A 20 -4.21 7.47 -15.26
CA ARG A 20 -3.02 7.78 -16.06
C ARG A 20 -3.11 9.18 -16.67
N GLN A 21 -4.25 9.56 -17.23
CA GLN A 21 -4.46 10.89 -17.81
C GLN A 21 -4.28 11.99 -16.77
N HIS A 22 -4.88 11.86 -15.58
CA HIS A 22 -4.73 12.85 -14.52
C HIS A 22 -3.29 12.99 -14.03
N LEU A 23 -2.59 11.88 -13.79
CA LEU A 23 -1.19 11.90 -13.36
C LEU A 23 -0.29 12.48 -14.45
N THR A 24 -0.48 12.06 -15.72
CA THR A 24 0.29 12.60 -16.84
C THR A 24 0.10 14.10 -16.99
N ALA A 25 -1.11 14.63 -16.84
CA ALA A 25 -1.38 16.05 -16.90
C ALA A 25 -0.62 16.84 -15.81
N VAL A 26 -0.58 16.31 -14.58
CA VAL A 26 0.21 16.92 -13.49
C VAL A 26 1.70 16.91 -13.82
N VAL A 27 2.22 15.77 -14.28
CA VAL A 27 3.65 15.62 -14.63
C VAL A 27 4.05 16.56 -15.79
N GLN A 28 3.21 16.66 -16.82
CA GLN A 28 3.46 17.57 -17.96
C GLN A 28 3.51 19.05 -17.52
N LYS A 29 2.67 19.41 -16.54
CA LYS A 29 2.58 20.79 -16.06
C LYS A 29 3.66 21.16 -15.03
N HIS A 30 4.04 20.22 -14.16
CA HIS A 30 4.85 20.51 -12.98
C HIS A 30 6.15 19.69 -12.88
N GLY A 31 6.37 18.77 -13.80
CA GLY A 31 7.53 17.87 -13.80
C GLY A 31 7.35 16.61 -12.96
N PRO A 32 8.20 15.58 -13.20
CA PRO A 32 8.06 14.26 -12.58
C PRO A 32 8.31 14.24 -11.06
N ALA A 33 9.08 15.19 -10.53
CA ALA A 33 9.33 15.29 -9.08
C ALA A 33 8.13 15.83 -8.29
N SER A 34 7.07 16.32 -8.97
CA SER A 34 5.86 16.87 -8.34
C SER A 34 4.89 15.82 -7.82
N VAL A 35 5.21 14.53 -7.98
CA VAL A 35 4.36 13.40 -7.57
C VAL A 35 4.98 12.71 -6.36
N ALA A 36 4.13 12.35 -5.39
CA ALA A 36 4.55 11.49 -4.29
C ALA A 36 3.48 10.43 -3.98
N VAL A 37 3.94 9.31 -3.43
CA VAL A 37 3.11 8.16 -3.07
C VAL A 37 3.42 7.72 -1.65
N GLN A 38 2.39 7.57 -0.83
CA GLN A 38 2.45 6.84 0.42
C GLN A 38 1.98 5.40 0.19
N LEU A 39 2.86 4.44 0.45
CA LEU A 39 2.57 3.02 0.42
C LEU A 39 2.23 2.55 1.83
N SER A 40 1.07 1.93 1.99
CA SER A 40 0.60 1.47 3.29
C SER A 40 1.30 0.19 3.74
N PRO A 41 1.67 0.05 5.03
CA PRO A 41 2.13 -1.21 5.60
C PRO A 41 1.03 -2.30 5.66
N GLU A 42 -0.21 -1.95 5.28
CA GLU A 42 -1.32 -2.91 5.10
C GLU A 42 -1.34 -3.55 3.71
N MET A 43 -0.61 -3.00 2.73
CA MET A 43 -0.54 -3.56 1.37
C MET A 43 0.24 -4.88 1.35
N ALA A 44 -0.11 -5.78 0.42
CA ALA A 44 0.77 -6.87 0.04
C ALA A 44 2.03 -6.35 -0.68
N CYS A 45 3.12 -7.12 -0.65
CA CYS A 45 4.36 -6.74 -1.33
C CYS A 45 4.12 -6.48 -2.82
N GLU A 46 3.33 -7.33 -3.45
CA GLU A 46 2.97 -7.26 -4.87
C GLU A 46 2.20 -5.98 -5.20
N GLU A 47 1.25 -5.60 -4.34
CA GLU A 47 0.45 -4.38 -4.50
C GLU A 47 1.31 -3.12 -4.36
N ALA A 48 2.17 -3.08 -3.35
CA ALA A 48 3.10 -1.98 -3.14
C ALA A 48 4.05 -1.81 -4.35
N TRP A 49 4.56 -2.94 -4.88
CA TRP A 49 5.43 -2.93 -6.04
C TRP A 49 4.70 -2.46 -7.31
N LEU A 50 3.49 -2.97 -7.57
CA LEU A 50 2.68 -2.57 -8.72
C LEU A 50 2.36 -1.07 -8.69
N LEU A 51 1.94 -0.55 -7.54
CA LEU A 51 1.64 0.87 -7.39
C LEU A 51 2.88 1.73 -7.61
N ALA A 52 4.00 1.41 -6.96
CA ALA A 52 5.22 2.19 -7.06
C ALA A 52 5.80 2.16 -8.48
N THR A 53 5.80 1.00 -9.16
CA THR A 53 6.28 0.87 -10.54
C THR A 53 5.36 1.59 -11.52
N PHE A 54 4.03 1.51 -11.34
CA PHE A 54 3.08 2.26 -12.13
C PHE A 54 3.34 3.77 -12.03
N ILE A 55 3.44 4.31 -10.83
CA ILE A 55 3.69 5.74 -10.62
C ILE A 55 5.01 6.15 -11.28
N ARG A 56 6.08 5.40 -11.09
CA ARG A 56 7.38 5.72 -11.70
C ARG A 56 7.42 5.56 -13.22
N SER A 57 6.52 4.79 -13.79
CA SER A 57 6.36 4.74 -15.26
C SER A 57 5.86 6.07 -15.84
N ILE A 58 5.20 6.90 -15.03
CA ILE A 58 4.67 8.22 -15.43
C ILE A 58 5.54 9.34 -14.88
N ALA A 59 5.99 9.21 -13.65
CA ALA A 59 6.79 10.16 -12.90
C ALA A 59 8.06 9.48 -12.35
N PRO A 60 9.14 9.34 -13.14
CA PRO A 60 10.35 8.60 -12.72
C PRO A 60 11.00 9.14 -11.45
N GLU A 61 10.83 10.43 -11.16
CA GLU A 61 11.37 11.10 -9.97
C GLU A 61 10.39 11.16 -8.81
N ALA A 62 9.25 10.47 -8.90
CA ALA A 62 8.25 10.43 -7.83
C ALA A 62 8.87 9.98 -6.51
N SER A 63 8.49 10.67 -5.44
CA SER A 63 8.89 10.31 -4.08
C SER A 63 8.01 9.19 -3.54
N LEU A 64 8.64 8.19 -2.92
CA LEU A 64 7.96 7.10 -2.24
C LEU A 64 8.12 7.25 -0.72
N ALA A 65 7.06 7.05 0.03
CA ALA A 65 7.06 7.06 1.48
C ALA A 65 6.35 5.83 2.03
N LEU A 66 6.86 5.27 3.13
CA LEU A 66 6.13 4.29 3.91
C LEU A 66 5.03 5.02 4.71
N GLY A 67 3.85 4.43 4.75
CA GLY A 67 2.73 4.93 5.53
C GLY A 67 2.92 4.80 7.03
N ASP A 68 1.88 5.15 7.79
CA ASP A 68 1.92 5.12 9.25
C ASP A 68 2.14 3.70 9.78
N VAL A 69 3.07 3.57 10.73
CA VAL A 69 3.33 2.30 11.42
C VAL A 69 2.67 2.37 12.78
N GLN A 70 1.63 1.57 12.97
CA GLN A 70 0.86 1.56 14.21
C GLN A 70 1.60 0.82 15.31
N ILE A 71 1.89 1.54 16.39
CA ILE A 71 2.53 1.00 17.60
C ILE A 71 1.51 1.04 18.74
N VAL A 72 1.18 -0.12 19.31
CA VAL A 72 0.22 -0.25 20.41
C VAL A 72 0.85 -1.06 21.54
N GLY A 73 0.92 -0.45 22.72
CA GLY A 73 1.51 -1.08 23.92
C GLY A 73 3.04 -1.15 23.87
N GLN A 74 3.57 -2.16 24.53
CA GLN A 74 4.99 -2.46 24.62
C GLN A 74 5.25 -3.90 24.18
N GLU A 75 6.52 -4.28 24.00
CA GLU A 75 6.88 -5.67 23.76
C GLU A 75 6.62 -6.50 25.03
N GLU A 76 5.86 -7.58 24.88
CA GLU A 76 5.52 -8.49 25.97
C GLU A 76 6.09 -9.87 25.68
N LYS A 77 6.88 -10.41 26.63
CA LYS A 77 7.48 -11.75 26.54
C LYS A 77 6.67 -12.75 27.36
N PHE A 78 6.45 -13.94 26.82
CA PHE A 78 5.67 -14.99 27.45
C PHE A 78 6.44 -16.30 27.59
N PRO A 79 6.27 -17.05 28.71
CA PRO A 79 5.45 -16.69 29.89
C PRO A 79 5.95 -15.43 30.58
N PHE A 80 5.06 -14.70 31.26
CA PHE A 80 5.44 -13.50 32.01
C PHE A 80 6.61 -13.76 32.98
N GLY A 81 7.59 -12.86 32.97
CA GLY A 81 8.78 -12.98 33.80
C GLY A 81 9.82 -13.98 33.26
N ALA A 82 9.61 -14.53 32.06
CA ALA A 82 10.59 -15.41 31.44
C ALA A 82 11.93 -14.70 31.20
N THR A 83 13.03 -15.38 31.50
CA THR A 83 14.36 -14.97 31.04
C THR A 83 14.48 -15.21 29.53
N ASP A 84 15.43 -14.56 28.86
CA ASP A 84 15.54 -14.62 27.38
C ASP A 84 15.63 -16.06 26.83
N GLY A 85 16.21 -17.01 27.60
CA GLY A 85 16.28 -18.43 27.23
C GLY A 85 14.95 -19.20 27.32
N ASP A 86 13.98 -18.69 28.10
CA ASP A 86 12.71 -19.36 28.40
C ASP A 86 11.52 -18.74 27.65
N VAL A 87 11.76 -17.68 26.86
CA VAL A 87 10.72 -16.99 26.10
C VAL A 87 10.20 -17.90 24.99
N LYS A 88 8.90 -18.21 25.04
CA LYS A 88 8.21 -19.05 24.05
C LYS A 88 7.65 -18.24 22.88
N PHE A 89 7.14 -17.05 23.16
CA PHE A 89 6.68 -16.11 22.13
C PHE A 89 6.71 -14.66 22.63
N ILE A 90 6.66 -13.73 21.69
CA ILE A 90 6.72 -12.29 21.93
C ILE A 90 5.54 -11.62 21.24
N ILE A 91 4.75 -10.85 22.00
CA ILE A 91 3.77 -9.92 21.41
C ILE A 91 4.50 -8.61 21.15
N ARG A 92 4.57 -8.22 19.88
CA ARG A 92 5.26 -6.99 19.48
C ARG A 92 4.29 -5.80 19.47
N PRO A 93 4.79 -4.60 19.77
CA PRO A 93 3.98 -3.38 19.76
C PRO A 93 3.55 -2.97 18.33
N GLU A 94 4.33 -3.28 17.31
CA GLU A 94 3.98 -3.05 15.90
C GLU A 94 2.79 -3.93 15.49
N LYS A 95 1.75 -3.30 14.91
CA LYS A 95 0.48 -3.95 14.56
C LYS A 95 0.18 -4.03 13.07
N ASN A 96 1.08 -3.58 12.22
CA ASN A 96 0.90 -3.66 10.77
C ASN A 96 1.43 -5.00 10.24
N PRO A 97 0.70 -5.66 9.31
CA PRO A 97 1.04 -7.00 8.85
C PRO A 97 2.29 -7.04 7.96
N ASN A 98 2.56 -5.97 7.20
CA ASN A 98 3.55 -6.00 6.14
C ASN A 98 4.48 -4.78 6.08
N ARG A 99 4.74 -4.10 7.18
CA ARG A 99 5.67 -2.95 7.17
C ARG A 99 7.00 -3.29 6.51
N ARG A 100 7.62 -4.42 6.89
CA ARG A 100 8.92 -4.84 6.36
C ARG A 100 8.89 -5.17 4.88
N GLY A 101 7.81 -5.77 4.40
CA GLY A 101 7.67 -6.10 2.98
C GLY A 101 7.53 -4.84 2.12
N VAL A 102 6.70 -3.89 2.56
CA VAL A 102 6.54 -2.61 1.85
C VAL A 102 7.84 -1.79 1.89
N GLU A 103 8.53 -1.76 3.03
CA GLU A 103 9.83 -1.11 3.18
C GLU A 103 10.90 -1.75 2.27
N ALA A 104 10.92 -3.08 2.17
CA ALA A 104 11.81 -3.81 1.26
C ALA A 104 11.52 -3.45 -0.22
N VAL A 105 10.25 -3.35 -0.59
CA VAL A 105 9.84 -2.90 -1.93
C VAL A 105 10.32 -1.47 -2.21
N ILE A 106 10.10 -0.54 -1.28
CA ILE A 106 10.52 0.86 -1.42
C ILE A 106 12.05 0.92 -1.60
N ASN A 107 12.80 0.23 -0.76
CA ASN A 107 14.26 0.23 -0.79
C ASN A 107 14.81 -0.48 -2.04
N GLY A 108 14.21 -1.59 -2.44
CA GLY A 108 14.60 -2.34 -3.63
C GLY A 108 14.36 -1.57 -4.94
N LEU A 109 13.31 -0.76 -5.00
CA LEU A 109 13.08 0.16 -6.11
C LEU A 109 14.02 1.37 -6.06
N GLY A 110 14.51 1.75 -4.88
CA GLY A 110 15.42 2.89 -4.71
C GLY A 110 14.84 4.23 -5.14
N GLY A 111 15.69 5.16 -5.59
CA GLY A 111 15.28 6.50 -6.05
C GLY A 111 14.91 7.44 -4.90
N ASN A 112 13.94 8.34 -5.10
CA ASN A 112 13.53 9.31 -4.09
C ASN A 112 12.67 8.64 -3.01
N VAL A 113 13.29 8.22 -1.92
CA VAL A 113 12.63 7.69 -0.72
C VAL A 113 12.65 8.77 0.35
N ILE A 114 11.50 9.06 0.93
CA ILE A 114 11.32 10.10 1.96
C ILE A 114 10.58 9.55 3.17
N SER A 115 10.74 10.21 4.30
CA SER A 115 9.95 9.88 5.49
C SER A 115 8.49 10.32 5.33
N ARG A 116 7.61 9.76 6.14
CA ARG A 116 6.19 10.18 6.19
C ARG A 116 6.05 11.64 6.63
N GLU A 117 6.88 12.06 7.58
CA GLU A 117 6.94 13.41 8.09
C GLU A 117 7.36 14.39 6.97
N ASP A 118 8.38 14.02 6.18
CA ASP A 118 8.82 14.80 5.02
C ASP A 118 7.75 14.85 3.94
N LEU A 119 7.01 13.75 3.71
CA LEU A 119 5.89 13.73 2.78
C LEU A 119 4.86 14.81 3.14
N ALA A 120 4.38 14.83 4.38
CA ALA A 120 3.41 15.81 4.84
C ALA A 120 3.97 17.24 4.84
N ALA A 121 5.22 17.43 5.29
CA ALA A 121 5.86 18.73 5.33
C ALA A 121 6.07 19.34 3.93
N ARG A 122 6.57 18.55 2.98
CA ARG A 122 6.84 18.98 1.60
C ARG A 122 5.54 19.19 0.82
N ALA A 123 4.53 18.32 1.01
CA ALA A 123 3.21 18.53 0.45
C ALA A 123 2.56 19.82 0.98
N GLY A 124 2.68 20.07 2.29
CA GLY A 124 2.18 21.30 2.93
C GLY A 124 2.81 22.59 2.38
N LYS A 125 4.08 22.51 1.93
CA LYS A 125 4.81 23.60 1.23
C LYS A 125 4.45 23.70 -0.26
N GLY A 126 3.64 22.79 -0.80
CA GLY A 126 3.23 22.77 -2.20
C GLY A 126 4.30 22.23 -3.15
N GLU A 127 5.29 21.49 -2.67
CA GLU A 127 6.30 20.84 -3.52
C GLU A 127 5.67 19.73 -4.35
N PHE A 128 4.74 18.96 -3.77
CA PHE A 128 3.98 17.96 -4.49
C PHE A 128 2.65 18.53 -5.01
N LYS A 129 2.32 18.20 -6.25
CA LYS A 129 1.07 18.58 -6.93
C LYS A 129 0.12 17.39 -7.07
N ALA A 130 0.66 16.18 -7.05
CA ALA A 130 -0.12 14.95 -6.97
C ALA A 130 0.34 14.11 -5.77
N LEU A 131 -0.63 13.62 -5.02
CA LEU A 131 -0.42 12.61 -3.97
C LEU A 131 -1.30 11.41 -4.25
N TRP A 132 -0.71 10.20 -4.13
CA TRP A 132 -1.46 8.97 -3.95
C TRP A 132 -1.22 8.47 -2.53
N ILE A 133 -2.29 8.36 -1.77
CA ILE A 133 -2.23 7.89 -0.38
C ILE A 133 -2.94 6.56 -0.30
N ALA A 134 -2.18 5.49 -0.09
CA ALA A 134 -2.72 4.18 0.26
C ALA A 134 -2.88 4.10 1.79
N GLY A 135 -4.09 3.77 2.23
CA GLY A 135 -4.49 3.53 3.61
C GLY A 135 -4.73 2.04 3.87
N GLY A 136 -5.99 1.66 4.09
CA GLY A 136 -6.39 0.27 4.34
C GLY A 136 -6.19 -0.17 5.78
N TYR A 137 -5.98 0.77 6.69
CA TYR A 137 -5.86 0.49 8.12
C TYR A 137 -7.20 0.02 8.70
N PRO A 138 -7.18 -0.93 9.65
CA PRO A 138 -8.41 -1.47 10.23
C PRO A 138 -9.17 -0.48 11.12
N GLN A 139 -8.57 0.67 11.44
CA GLN A 139 -9.21 1.73 12.21
C GLN A 139 -9.52 2.95 11.31
N PRO A 140 -10.77 3.46 11.31
CA PRO A 140 -11.08 4.72 10.68
C PRO A 140 -10.33 5.87 11.35
N GLY A 141 -10.01 6.92 10.59
CA GLY A 141 -9.36 8.12 11.14
C GLY A 141 -7.86 7.96 11.48
N TRP A 142 -7.20 6.99 10.90
CA TRP A 142 -5.76 6.73 11.08
C TRP A 142 -4.86 7.90 10.63
N ALA A 143 -5.32 8.70 9.67
CA ALA A 143 -4.52 9.78 9.12
C ALA A 143 -4.43 10.96 10.11
N GLY A 144 -3.21 11.34 10.43
CA GLY A 144 -2.95 12.50 11.28
C GLY A 144 -3.25 13.83 10.58
N LYS A 145 -3.60 14.84 11.37
CA LYS A 145 -3.94 16.19 10.87
C LYS A 145 -2.90 16.79 9.90
N PRO A 146 -1.56 16.68 10.12
CA PRO A 146 -0.58 17.22 9.18
C PRO A 146 -0.70 16.66 7.76
N LEU A 147 -0.98 15.36 7.64
CA LEU A 147 -1.17 14.70 6.34
C LEU A 147 -2.48 15.14 5.68
N ILE A 148 -3.57 15.22 6.46
CA ILE A 148 -4.89 15.68 5.96
C ILE A 148 -4.79 17.10 5.43
N ASP A 149 -4.21 18.02 6.21
CA ASP A 149 -4.06 19.43 5.84
C ASP A 149 -3.17 19.61 4.59
N ALA A 150 -2.13 18.79 4.46
CA ALA A 150 -1.23 18.81 3.31
C ALA A 150 -1.91 18.22 2.05
N ALA A 151 -2.62 17.11 2.21
CA ALA A 151 -3.32 16.45 1.12
C ALA A 151 -4.43 17.32 0.52
N GLY A 152 -5.12 18.13 1.33
CA GLY A 152 -6.13 19.08 0.87
C GLY A 152 -5.58 20.22 -0.01
N LYS A 153 -4.26 20.40 -0.11
CA LYS A 153 -3.62 21.48 -0.89
C LYS A 153 -3.11 21.05 -2.26
N VAL A 154 -3.07 19.74 -2.55
CA VAL A 154 -2.54 19.26 -3.83
C VAL A 154 -3.57 19.37 -4.95
N GLU A 155 -3.10 19.50 -6.19
CA GLU A 155 -3.95 19.59 -7.38
C GLU A 155 -4.66 18.26 -7.68
N LEU A 156 -3.99 17.14 -7.41
CA LEU A 156 -4.52 15.79 -7.58
C LEU A 156 -4.28 14.96 -6.33
N LEU A 157 -5.36 14.66 -5.61
CA LEU A 157 -5.33 13.69 -4.52
C LEU A 157 -6.05 12.41 -4.94
N ILE A 158 -5.33 11.29 -4.89
CA ILE A 158 -5.86 9.94 -5.05
C ILE A 158 -5.75 9.25 -3.70
N VAL A 159 -6.86 8.74 -3.19
CA VAL A 159 -6.89 8.02 -1.92
C VAL A 159 -7.45 6.64 -2.15
N GLN A 160 -6.74 5.65 -1.63
CA GLN A 160 -7.12 4.26 -1.62
C GLN A 160 -7.29 3.85 -0.15
N ASP A 161 -8.52 3.63 0.29
CA ASP A 161 -8.76 3.37 1.71
C ASP A 161 -9.93 2.40 1.95
N LEU A 162 -9.91 1.78 3.14
CA LEU A 162 -10.94 0.83 3.59
C LEU A 162 -12.19 1.55 4.09
N PHE A 163 -12.02 2.72 4.72
CA PHE A 163 -13.10 3.49 5.31
C PHE A 163 -13.18 4.91 4.74
N PRO A 164 -14.39 5.49 4.66
CA PRO A 164 -14.52 6.90 4.39
C PRO A 164 -13.94 7.74 5.54
N GLY A 165 -13.41 8.91 5.20
CA GLY A 165 -12.84 9.85 6.17
C GLY A 165 -12.33 11.13 5.50
N PRO A 166 -11.68 12.03 6.26
CA PRO A 166 -11.24 13.33 5.76
C PRO A 166 -10.38 13.29 4.48
N LEU A 167 -9.51 12.26 4.34
CA LEU A 167 -8.72 12.10 3.13
C LEU A 167 -9.58 11.72 1.93
N THR A 168 -10.49 10.76 2.08
CA THR A 168 -11.39 10.35 0.99
C THR A 168 -12.38 11.46 0.64
N GLU A 169 -12.78 12.28 1.62
CA GLU A 169 -13.63 13.47 1.38
C GLU A 169 -12.91 14.54 0.57
N ALA A 170 -11.63 14.75 0.80
CA ALA A 170 -10.81 15.71 0.07
C ALA A 170 -10.36 15.18 -1.31
N ALA A 171 -10.35 13.87 -1.53
CA ALA A 171 -9.79 13.24 -2.71
C ALA A 171 -10.57 13.55 -3.99
N ARG A 172 -9.83 13.75 -5.09
CA ARG A 172 -10.39 13.77 -6.44
C ARG A 172 -10.76 12.38 -6.95
N ILE A 173 -9.95 11.38 -6.61
CA ILE A 173 -10.20 9.98 -6.95
C ILE A 173 -10.12 9.16 -5.67
N VAL A 174 -11.18 8.43 -5.39
CA VAL A 174 -11.24 7.48 -4.28
C VAL A 174 -11.30 6.08 -4.85
N LEU A 175 -10.44 5.21 -4.35
CA LEU A 175 -10.41 3.79 -4.66
C LEU A 175 -10.72 3.02 -3.38
N PRO A 176 -11.60 2.01 -3.41
CA PRO A 176 -11.77 1.14 -2.27
C PRO A 176 -10.48 0.33 -2.03
N PHE A 177 -10.18 0.06 -0.78
CA PHE A 177 -9.15 -0.87 -0.35
C PHE A 177 -9.84 -2.12 0.16
N CYS A 178 -9.41 -3.31 -0.28
CA CYS A 178 -9.96 -4.56 0.22
C CYS A 178 -9.31 -4.95 1.56
N ALA A 179 -10.09 -5.53 2.48
CA ALA A 179 -9.52 -6.16 3.67
C ALA A 179 -8.58 -7.31 3.28
N TRP A 180 -7.62 -7.65 4.14
CA TRP A 180 -6.64 -8.69 3.81
C TRP A 180 -7.26 -10.06 3.50
N VAL A 181 -8.40 -10.38 4.09
CA VAL A 181 -9.15 -11.63 3.84
C VAL A 181 -9.83 -11.69 2.47
N GLU A 182 -10.01 -10.52 1.81
CA GLU A 182 -10.68 -10.36 0.50
C GLU A 182 -9.70 -10.38 -0.67
N ARG A 183 -8.41 -10.50 -0.41
CA ARG A 183 -7.34 -10.44 -1.43
C ARG A 183 -6.28 -11.49 -1.20
N GLU A 184 -5.36 -11.61 -2.13
CA GLU A 184 -4.20 -12.51 -2.07
C GLU A 184 -2.91 -11.72 -2.20
N GLY A 185 -1.80 -12.26 -1.72
CA GLY A 185 -0.50 -11.63 -1.85
C GLY A 185 0.54 -12.25 -0.92
N THR A 186 1.54 -11.46 -0.58
CA THR A 186 2.63 -11.88 0.31
C THR A 186 2.89 -10.80 1.35
N PHE A 187 3.01 -11.21 2.61
CA PHE A 187 3.50 -10.39 3.70
C PHE A 187 4.91 -10.83 4.10
N MET A 188 5.73 -9.87 4.50
CA MET A 188 7.03 -10.13 5.12
C MET A 188 6.91 -9.93 6.63
N ASN A 189 7.09 -11.00 7.39
CA ASN A 189 6.99 -10.94 8.84
C ASN A 189 8.19 -10.23 9.51
N HIS A 190 8.15 -10.10 10.85
CA HIS A 190 9.21 -9.45 11.63
C HIS A 190 10.60 -10.09 11.49
N ALA A 191 10.68 -11.35 11.07
CA ALA A 191 11.94 -12.07 10.83
C ALA A 191 12.43 -11.98 9.37
N GLY A 192 11.76 -11.16 8.52
CA GLY A 192 12.09 -11.03 7.10
C GLY A 192 11.64 -12.19 6.24
N LYS A 193 10.77 -13.07 6.76
CA LYS A 193 10.25 -14.23 6.01
C LYS A 193 9.02 -13.84 5.20
N LEU A 194 9.04 -14.14 3.92
CA LEU A 194 7.91 -13.95 3.01
C LEU A 194 6.89 -15.07 3.20
N GLN A 195 5.66 -14.70 3.51
CA GLN A 195 4.55 -15.59 3.77
C GLN A 195 3.40 -15.26 2.81
N PRO A 196 3.10 -16.15 1.85
CA PRO A 196 1.96 -15.94 0.98
C PRO A 196 0.66 -16.17 1.75
N PHE A 197 -0.37 -15.49 1.32
CA PHE A 197 -1.74 -15.70 1.80
C PHE A 197 -2.70 -15.67 0.61
N ASP A 198 -3.76 -16.46 0.74
CA ASP A 198 -4.82 -16.56 -0.25
C ASP A 198 -6.07 -15.84 0.24
N ARG A 199 -6.91 -15.48 -0.69
CA ARG A 199 -8.21 -14.90 -0.42
C ARG A 199 -9.11 -15.91 0.30
N ALA A 200 -9.73 -15.49 1.39
CA ALA A 200 -10.67 -16.29 2.16
C ALA A 200 -12.13 -16.00 1.81
N ILE A 201 -12.48 -14.75 1.48
CA ILE A 201 -13.83 -14.31 1.11
C ILE A 201 -13.79 -13.40 -0.12
N ASP A 202 -14.92 -13.25 -0.80
CA ASP A 202 -15.04 -12.28 -1.88
C ASP A 202 -15.19 -10.85 -1.33
N PRO A 203 -14.64 -9.84 -2.02
CA PRO A 203 -14.90 -8.45 -1.67
C PRO A 203 -16.39 -8.12 -1.87
N PRO A 204 -16.88 -7.03 -1.24
CA PRO A 204 -18.24 -6.55 -1.45
C PRO A 204 -18.56 -6.35 -2.94
N GLU A 205 -19.84 -6.49 -3.30
CA GLU A 205 -20.31 -6.29 -4.68
C GLU A 205 -19.89 -4.91 -5.21
N GLY A 206 -19.35 -4.88 -6.42
CA GLY A 206 -18.84 -3.66 -7.06
C GLY A 206 -17.42 -3.27 -6.68
N ALA A 207 -16.80 -3.89 -5.66
CA ALA A 207 -15.39 -3.72 -5.36
C ALA A 207 -14.52 -4.66 -6.21
N VAL A 208 -13.33 -4.17 -6.59
CA VAL A 208 -12.31 -4.96 -7.28
C VAL A 208 -11.09 -5.04 -6.39
N ARG A 209 -10.53 -6.25 -6.28
CA ARG A 209 -9.32 -6.49 -5.47
C ARG A 209 -8.17 -5.58 -5.86
N ASP A 210 -7.46 -5.06 -4.88
CA ASP A 210 -6.37 -4.10 -5.06
C ASP A 210 -5.34 -4.58 -6.07
N GLY A 211 -4.86 -5.81 -5.93
CA GLY A 211 -3.90 -6.41 -6.85
C GLY A 211 -4.41 -6.43 -8.29
N GLN A 212 -5.70 -6.67 -8.55
CA GLN A 212 -6.26 -6.76 -9.89
C GLN A 212 -6.25 -5.41 -10.60
N TYR A 213 -6.75 -4.33 -9.97
CA TYR A 213 -6.75 -3.04 -10.64
C TYR A 213 -5.34 -2.39 -10.69
N LEU A 214 -4.50 -2.62 -9.68
CA LEU A 214 -3.10 -2.18 -9.73
C LEU A 214 -2.32 -2.89 -10.84
N TYR A 215 -2.61 -4.17 -11.08
CA TYR A 215 -2.04 -4.94 -12.17
C TYR A 215 -2.44 -4.37 -13.54
N ALA A 216 -3.70 -4.00 -13.71
CA ALA A 216 -4.19 -3.33 -14.91
C ALA A 216 -3.59 -1.92 -15.08
N LEU A 217 -3.49 -1.14 -13.99
CA LEU A 217 -2.81 0.17 -13.99
C LEU A 217 -1.36 0.07 -14.45
N ALA A 218 -0.63 -0.98 -14.01
CA ALA A 218 0.74 -1.23 -14.42
C ALA A 218 0.87 -1.70 -15.88
N GLY A 219 -0.25 -1.80 -16.62
CA GLY A 219 -0.26 -2.15 -18.05
C GLY A 219 -0.28 -3.65 -18.32
N HIS A 220 -0.54 -4.46 -17.31
CA HIS A 220 -0.64 -5.91 -17.48
C HIS A 220 -2.08 -6.33 -17.82
N THR A 221 -2.20 -7.39 -18.59
CA THR A 221 -3.49 -7.97 -19.01
C THR A 221 -3.74 -9.33 -18.37
N GLY A 222 -5.01 -9.70 -18.24
CA GLY A 222 -5.46 -10.95 -17.64
C GLY A 222 -5.64 -10.88 -16.13
N LEU A 223 -5.74 -12.06 -15.51
CA LEU A 223 -5.97 -12.16 -14.07
C LEU A 223 -4.69 -11.88 -13.27
N TYR A 224 -4.84 -11.09 -12.23
CA TYR A 224 -3.82 -10.92 -11.19
C TYR A 224 -3.71 -12.21 -10.36
N THR A 225 -2.47 -12.60 -10.10
CA THR A 225 -2.14 -13.52 -9.01
C THR A 225 -0.89 -13.01 -8.29
N GLY A 226 -0.88 -13.07 -6.97
CA GLY A 226 0.26 -12.66 -6.15
C GLY A 226 1.53 -13.41 -6.57
N ARG A 227 1.43 -14.72 -6.84
CA ARG A 227 2.55 -15.53 -7.35
C ARG A 227 3.18 -14.94 -8.62
N ARG A 228 2.37 -14.61 -9.63
CA ARG A 228 2.88 -14.09 -10.92
C ARG A 228 3.61 -12.76 -10.75
N VAL A 229 3.04 -11.86 -9.95
CA VAL A 229 3.68 -10.56 -9.69
C VAL A 229 4.96 -10.73 -8.89
N ARG A 230 4.97 -11.60 -7.88
CA ARG A 230 6.19 -11.90 -7.11
C ARG A 230 7.31 -12.49 -7.98
N GLU A 231 6.99 -13.37 -8.95
CA GLU A 231 7.94 -13.85 -9.94
C GLU A 231 8.52 -12.73 -10.81
N MET A 232 7.72 -11.68 -11.08
CA MET A 232 8.20 -10.47 -11.77
C MET A 232 9.11 -9.64 -10.85
N MET A 233 8.73 -9.44 -9.60
CA MET A 233 9.55 -8.74 -8.60
C MET A 233 10.91 -9.41 -8.40
N ALA A 234 10.94 -10.73 -8.33
CA ALA A 234 12.16 -11.51 -8.11
C ALA A 234 13.24 -11.34 -9.20
N LYS A 235 12.87 -10.83 -10.38
CA LYS A 235 13.84 -10.54 -11.45
C LYS A 235 14.78 -9.37 -11.11
N THR A 236 14.30 -8.42 -10.31
CA THR A 236 15.04 -7.20 -9.90
C THR A 236 15.32 -7.18 -8.41
N MET A 237 14.53 -7.91 -7.64
CA MET A 237 14.61 -8.02 -6.17
C MET A 237 14.59 -9.52 -5.79
N PRO A 238 15.74 -10.23 -5.85
CA PRO A 238 15.81 -11.69 -5.69
C PRO A 238 15.24 -12.22 -4.37
N GLU A 239 15.23 -11.41 -3.31
CA GLU A 239 14.66 -11.76 -2.02
C GLU A 239 13.17 -12.13 -2.10
N PHE A 240 12.42 -11.58 -3.05
CA PHE A 240 11.01 -11.92 -3.26
C PHE A 240 10.79 -13.26 -3.97
N GLY A 241 11.85 -13.92 -4.43
CA GLY A 241 11.77 -15.27 -5.00
C GLY A 241 11.75 -16.39 -3.95
N GLN A 242 12.08 -16.09 -2.69
CA GLN A 242 12.24 -17.09 -1.63
C GLN A 242 11.06 -17.05 -0.65
N LEU A 243 10.07 -17.91 -0.86
CA LEU A 243 8.94 -18.04 0.07
C LEU A 243 9.30 -18.89 1.29
N HIS A 244 8.83 -18.46 2.45
CA HIS A 244 8.77 -19.31 3.62
C HIS A 244 7.39 -19.95 3.71
N VAL A 245 7.28 -21.19 3.29
CA VAL A 245 6.08 -22.01 3.48
C VAL A 245 6.22 -22.69 4.84
N PRO A 246 5.35 -22.44 5.82
CA PRO A 246 5.37 -23.16 7.08
C PRO A 246 5.11 -24.66 6.81
N PRO A 247 5.66 -25.58 7.63
CA PRO A 247 5.34 -26.98 7.52
C PRO A 247 3.81 -27.17 7.69
N PRO A 248 3.23 -28.16 7.01
CA PRO A 248 1.81 -28.45 7.16
C PRO A 248 1.47 -28.69 8.65
N VAL A 249 0.35 -28.12 9.09
CA VAL A 249 -0.14 -28.35 10.45
C VAL A 249 -0.41 -29.86 10.57
N PRO A 250 0.12 -30.56 11.60
CA PRO A 250 -0.18 -31.96 11.80
C PRO A 250 -1.71 -32.14 11.89
N GLU A 251 -2.26 -33.04 11.09
CA GLU A 251 -3.67 -33.43 11.25
C GLU A 251 -3.87 -33.89 12.69
N HIS A 252 -4.72 -33.19 13.43
CA HIS A 252 -5.16 -33.68 14.73
C HIS A 252 -5.93 -34.98 14.49
N GLN A 253 -5.31 -36.09 14.81
CA GLN A 253 -6.02 -37.35 14.90
C GLN A 253 -7.09 -37.22 16.00
N HIS A 254 -8.35 -37.16 15.60
CA HIS A 254 -9.51 -37.16 16.48
C HIS A 254 -9.73 -38.58 17.08
#